data_f7c8678351254fe016e4f79b1303b584
#
_entry.id   f7c8678351254fe016e4f79b1303b584
#
_cell.length_a   1.000
_cell.length_b   1.000
_cell.length_c   1.000
_cell.angle_alpha   90.00
_cell.angle_beta   90.00
_cell.angle_gamma   90.00
#
_symmetry.space_group_name_H-M   'P 1'
#
loop_
_entity.id
_entity.type
_entity.pdbx_description
1 polymer ?
#
loop_
_entity_poly.entity_id
_entity_poly.type
_entity_poly.pdbx_seq_one_letter_code
_entity_poly.pdbx_strand_id
1 'polypeptide(L)'
;MRRRSALGAAVAGLLVLALAGPASAHGEHKVDKFALVVGFGTEPGYAGVTNSVQVMISNNGKPVTDAKGLKVAVSTGDAEPKQMALEPNFGDDWGEKGDYRAFFIPTTPGAYTFKLTGSLGGKKLDQSYTSGKDGFDEITDPSEVQYPVADPTGAQLTTRLDRETDRINAALAAEREAVDDQVASARRTATIGLAVGALGLLAAIAVGVLALRRRS
;
A
#
# COMPACT_ATOMS: atom_id res chain seq x y z
N MET A 1 -59.55 -15.98 -18.07
CA MET A 1 -58.24 -16.57 -17.75
C MET A 1 -57.13 -15.59 -17.36
N ARG A 2 -57.21 -14.24 -17.60
CA ARG A 2 -56.14 -13.25 -17.30
C ARG A 2 -55.98 -12.83 -15.84
N ARG A 3 -56.97 -13.03 -14.96
CA ARG A 3 -56.90 -12.60 -13.54
C ARG A 3 -56.12 -13.54 -12.63
N ARG A 4 -55.97 -14.82 -12.98
CA ARG A 4 -55.20 -15.80 -12.17
C ARG A 4 -53.71 -15.66 -12.32
N SER A 5 -53.22 -15.17 -13.47
CA SER A 5 -51.79 -14.97 -13.74
C SER A 5 -51.22 -13.74 -12.99
N ALA A 6 -52.04 -12.71 -12.75
CA ALA A 6 -51.61 -11.50 -12.03
C ALA A 6 -51.41 -11.77 -10.51
N LEU A 7 -52.23 -12.66 -9.93
CA LEU A 7 -52.09 -13.00 -8.49
C LEU A 7 -50.81 -13.82 -8.23
N GLY A 8 -50.44 -14.71 -9.14
CA GLY A 8 -49.21 -15.52 -9.03
C GLY A 8 -47.94 -14.68 -9.11
N ALA A 9 -47.89 -13.66 -9.98
CA ALA A 9 -46.77 -12.76 -10.10
C ALA A 9 -46.60 -11.83 -8.88
N ALA A 10 -47.74 -11.38 -8.26
CA ALA A 10 -47.69 -10.56 -7.06
C ALA A 10 -47.22 -11.34 -5.83
N VAL A 11 -47.61 -12.61 -5.68
CA VAL A 11 -47.19 -13.46 -4.57
C VAL A 11 -45.71 -13.83 -4.72
N ALA A 12 -45.22 -14.11 -5.94
CA ALA A 12 -43.79 -14.37 -6.19
C ALA A 12 -42.92 -13.13 -5.90
N GLY A 13 -43.38 -11.92 -6.27
CA GLY A 13 -42.70 -10.67 -5.93
C GLY A 13 -42.61 -10.38 -4.43
N LEU A 14 -43.66 -10.67 -3.68
CA LEU A 14 -43.65 -10.52 -2.22
C LEU A 14 -42.72 -11.53 -1.50
N LEU A 15 -42.62 -12.76 -2.04
CA LEU A 15 -41.72 -13.78 -1.47
C LEU A 15 -40.24 -13.39 -1.64
N VAL A 16 -39.87 -12.75 -2.75
CA VAL A 16 -38.48 -12.30 -2.99
C VAL A 16 -38.09 -11.16 -2.05
N LEU A 17 -39.03 -10.22 -1.74
CA LEU A 17 -38.76 -9.15 -0.77
C LEU A 17 -38.63 -9.69 0.68
N ALA A 18 -39.33 -10.78 1.03
CA ALA A 18 -39.27 -11.37 2.36
C ALA A 18 -37.97 -12.13 2.65
N LEU A 19 -37.17 -12.44 1.60
CA LEU A 19 -35.88 -13.13 1.70
C LEU A 19 -34.69 -12.17 1.72
N ALA A 20 -34.90 -10.87 1.49
CA ALA A 20 -33.87 -9.86 1.67
C ALA A 20 -33.72 -9.59 3.18
N GLY A 21 -32.85 -10.34 3.84
CA GLY A 21 -32.41 -10.01 5.20
C GLY A 21 -31.77 -8.62 5.22
N PRO A 22 -31.75 -7.93 6.38
CA PRO A 22 -31.03 -6.68 6.51
C PRO A 22 -29.57 -6.92 6.14
N ALA A 23 -29.04 -6.17 5.16
CA ALA A 23 -27.63 -6.12 4.89
C ALA A 23 -26.99 -5.42 6.10
N SER A 24 -26.36 -6.17 7.00
CA SER A 24 -25.58 -5.63 8.10
C SER A 24 -24.17 -5.41 7.59
N ALA A 25 -23.75 -4.15 7.47
CA ALA A 25 -22.38 -3.79 7.11
C ALA A 25 -21.37 -4.06 8.24
N HIS A 26 -21.86 -4.43 9.43
CA HIS A 26 -21.03 -4.71 10.60
C HIS A 26 -21.48 -6.01 11.26
N GLY A 27 -20.53 -6.88 11.58
CA GLY A 27 -20.79 -8.14 12.31
C GLY A 27 -21.10 -7.88 13.77
N GLU A 28 -22.26 -8.36 14.25
CA GLU A 28 -22.54 -8.40 15.69
C GLU A 28 -21.96 -9.68 16.29
N HIS A 29 -21.11 -9.51 17.30
CA HIS A 29 -20.46 -10.61 18.02
C HIS A 29 -20.83 -10.59 19.50
N LYS A 30 -21.13 -11.74 20.08
CA LYS A 30 -21.45 -11.85 21.50
C LYS A 30 -20.22 -12.27 22.30
N VAL A 31 -19.91 -11.49 23.32
CA VAL A 31 -18.87 -11.79 24.31
C VAL A 31 -19.51 -11.76 25.70
N ASP A 32 -19.86 -12.92 26.24
CA ASP A 32 -20.65 -13.07 27.46
C ASP A 32 -22.01 -12.36 27.32
N LYS A 33 -22.30 -11.36 28.14
CA LYS A 33 -23.52 -10.55 28.13
C LYS A 33 -23.41 -9.30 27.22
N PHE A 34 -22.25 -9.07 26.63
CA PHE A 34 -22.02 -7.92 25.77
C PHE A 34 -22.20 -8.30 24.30
N ALA A 35 -22.81 -7.39 23.54
CA ALA A 35 -22.81 -7.43 22.09
C ALA A 35 -21.81 -6.39 21.58
N LEU A 36 -20.91 -6.81 20.70
CA LEU A 36 -19.91 -6.00 20.05
C LEU A 36 -20.24 -5.98 18.55
N VAL A 37 -20.42 -4.79 18.00
CA VAL A 37 -20.50 -4.57 16.54
C VAL A 37 -19.16 -4.00 16.12
N VAL A 38 -18.42 -4.73 15.30
CA VAL A 38 -17.04 -4.41 14.94
C VAL A 38 -16.94 -4.18 13.44
N GLY A 39 -16.21 -3.13 13.05
CA GLY A 39 -15.98 -2.81 11.66
C GLY A 39 -15.08 -1.60 11.48
N PHE A 40 -15.04 -1.09 10.25
CA PHE A 40 -14.46 0.22 9.98
C PHE A 40 -15.46 1.32 10.34
N GLY A 41 -14.97 2.46 10.82
CA GLY A 41 -15.81 3.61 11.16
C GLY A 41 -16.44 4.30 9.95
N THR A 42 -15.91 4.04 8.76
CA THR A 42 -16.45 4.49 7.46
C THR A 42 -16.36 3.33 6.48
N GLU A 43 -17.49 2.97 5.90
CA GLU A 43 -17.60 1.95 4.86
C GLU A 43 -18.39 2.50 3.65
N PRO A 44 -17.92 2.22 2.42
CA PRO A 44 -16.69 1.49 2.10
C PRO A 44 -15.44 2.26 2.51
N GLY A 45 -14.42 1.52 3.02
CA GLY A 45 -13.12 2.08 3.37
C GLY A 45 -12.17 2.07 2.18
N TYR A 46 -11.36 3.13 2.01
CA TYR A 46 -10.39 3.26 0.93
C TYR A 46 -8.96 3.38 1.47
N ALA A 47 -8.01 2.75 0.76
CA ALA A 47 -6.61 2.90 1.10
C ALA A 47 -6.13 4.35 0.94
N GLY A 48 -5.29 4.83 1.87
CA GLY A 48 -4.80 6.21 1.88
C GLY A 48 -5.76 7.22 2.49
N VAL A 49 -6.98 6.83 2.89
CA VAL A 49 -7.97 7.71 3.49
C VAL A 49 -8.09 7.42 4.99
N THR A 50 -8.23 8.49 5.79
CA THR A 50 -8.43 8.33 7.24
C THR A 50 -9.69 7.52 7.52
N ASN A 51 -9.53 6.51 8.35
CA ASN A 51 -10.60 5.65 8.84
C ASN A 51 -10.38 5.33 10.32
N SER A 52 -11.19 4.47 10.91
CA SER A 52 -11.01 4.01 12.28
C SER A 52 -11.44 2.53 12.40
N VAL A 53 -10.87 1.85 13.39
CA VAL A 53 -11.58 0.70 13.96
C VAL A 53 -12.73 1.25 14.77
N GLN A 54 -13.93 0.77 14.52
CA GLN A 54 -15.13 1.07 15.29
C GLN A 54 -15.58 -0.17 16.05
N VAL A 55 -15.91 0.02 17.32
CA VAL A 55 -16.49 -1.01 18.18
C VAL A 55 -17.67 -0.41 18.92
N MET A 56 -18.87 -0.80 18.53
CA MET A 56 -20.09 -0.46 19.26
C MET A 56 -20.31 -1.51 20.33
N ILE A 57 -20.39 -1.09 21.59
CA ILE A 57 -20.53 -2.00 22.73
C ILE A 57 -21.87 -1.79 23.44
N SER A 58 -22.62 -2.86 23.58
CA SER A 58 -23.86 -2.87 24.35
C SER A 58 -23.93 -4.04 25.33
N ASN A 59 -24.73 -3.87 26.39
CA ASN A 59 -25.07 -4.91 27.36
C ASN A 59 -26.60 -5.01 27.45
N ASN A 60 -27.17 -6.11 26.98
CA ASN A 60 -28.63 -6.29 26.86
C ASN A 60 -29.32 -5.12 26.16
N GLY A 61 -28.74 -4.67 25.03
CA GLY A 61 -29.26 -3.58 24.22
C GLY A 61 -29.02 -2.17 24.79
N LYS A 62 -28.36 -2.03 25.95
CA LYS A 62 -27.99 -0.74 26.52
C LYS A 62 -26.55 -0.40 26.18
N PRO A 63 -26.25 0.80 25.66
CA PRO A 63 -24.86 1.19 25.37
C PRO A 63 -23.97 1.11 26.61
N VAL A 64 -22.74 0.61 26.43
CA VAL A 64 -21.70 0.61 27.47
C VAL A 64 -20.86 1.86 27.30
N THR A 65 -20.86 2.73 28.32
CA THR A 65 -20.17 4.05 28.24
C THR A 65 -18.96 4.15 29.18
N ASP A 66 -18.69 3.13 29.96
CA ASP A 66 -17.67 3.10 30.99
C ASP A 66 -16.54 2.09 30.73
N ALA A 67 -16.47 1.52 29.51
CA ALA A 67 -15.38 0.64 29.14
C ALA A 67 -14.04 1.42 29.13
N LYS A 68 -13.01 0.86 29.79
CA LYS A 68 -11.70 1.47 29.93
C LYS A 68 -10.58 0.49 29.56
N GLY A 69 -9.48 1.05 29.04
CA GLY A 69 -8.29 0.25 28.74
C GLY A 69 -8.47 -0.74 27.61
N LEU A 70 -9.48 -0.51 26.75
CA LEU A 70 -9.64 -1.27 25.52
C LEU A 70 -8.55 -0.91 24.52
N LYS A 71 -7.99 -1.93 23.87
CA LYS A 71 -6.96 -1.79 22.85
C LYS A 71 -7.34 -2.62 21.64
N VAL A 72 -6.86 -2.18 20.49
CA VAL A 72 -6.90 -2.93 19.25
C VAL A 72 -5.52 -3.04 18.65
N ALA A 73 -5.16 -4.24 18.19
CA ALA A 73 -4.03 -4.46 17.29
C ALA A 73 -4.59 -4.65 15.88
N VAL A 74 -4.21 -3.77 14.97
CA VAL A 74 -4.59 -3.81 13.55
C VAL A 74 -3.48 -4.43 12.75
N SER A 75 -3.78 -5.45 11.94
CA SER A 75 -2.82 -6.10 11.03
C SER A 75 -3.45 -6.33 9.66
N THR A 76 -2.59 -6.41 8.63
CA THR A 76 -2.95 -6.79 7.25
C THR A 76 -1.76 -7.50 6.61
N GLY A 77 -1.98 -8.59 5.87
CA GLY A 77 -0.91 -9.41 5.30
C GLY A 77 0.13 -9.79 6.34
N ASP A 78 1.41 -9.63 5.98
CA ASP A 78 2.56 -9.93 6.84
C ASP A 78 3.06 -8.71 7.65
N ALA A 79 2.29 -7.60 7.66
CA ALA A 79 2.70 -6.39 8.38
C ALA A 79 2.63 -6.58 9.90
N GLU A 80 3.61 -6.03 10.62
CA GLU A 80 3.61 -6.01 12.08
C GLU A 80 2.35 -5.32 12.62
N PRO A 81 1.66 -5.92 13.61
CA PRO A 81 0.43 -5.37 14.15
C PRO A 81 0.62 -3.99 14.80
N LYS A 82 -0.19 -3.02 14.39
CA LYS A 82 -0.22 -1.69 15.00
C LYS A 82 -1.16 -1.67 16.20
N GLN A 83 -0.59 -1.46 17.38
CA GLN A 83 -1.34 -1.33 18.64
C GLN A 83 -1.88 0.09 18.79
N MET A 84 -3.18 0.20 19.17
CA MET A 84 -3.85 1.48 19.42
C MET A 84 -4.82 1.35 20.59
N ALA A 85 -5.06 2.45 21.31
CA ALA A 85 -6.15 2.52 22.28
C ALA A 85 -7.49 2.70 21.54
N LEU A 86 -8.55 2.06 22.06
CA LEU A 86 -9.92 2.33 21.67
C LEU A 86 -10.50 3.36 22.65
N GLU A 87 -10.74 4.57 22.14
CA GLU A 87 -11.23 5.69 22.94
C GLU A 87 -12.72 5.93 22.67
N PRO A 88 -13.49 6.42 23.67
CA PRO A 88 -14.88 6.81 23.46
C PRO A 88 -15.00 7.86 22.34
N ASN A 89 -15.86 7.59 21.35
CA ASN A 89 -16.20 8.53 20.28
C ASN A 89 -17.58 9.14 20.53
N PHE A 90 -17.84 9.51 21.76
CA PHE A 90 -19.08 10.15 22.23
C PHE A 90 -18.81 11.01 23.44
N GLY A 91 -19.64 12.03 23.63
CA GLY A 91 -19.67 12.89 24.82
C GLY A 91 -21.08 12.97 25.39
N ASP A 92 -21.32 13.96 26.25
CA ASP A 92 -22.67 14.13 26.86
C ASP A 92 -23.72 14.45 25.81
N ASP A 93 -23.41 15.32 24.86
CA ASP A 93 -24.34 15.86 23.87
C ASP A 93 -23.98 15.52 22.42
N TRP A 94 -22.98 14.63 22.18
CA TRP A 94 -22.54 14.27 20.84
C TRP A 94 -22.15 12.80 20.72
N GLY A 95 -22.15 12.30 19.49
CA GLY A 95 -21.76 10.94 19.15
C GLY A 95 -22.80 9.90 19.62
N GLU A 96 -22.56 8.67 19.25
CA GLU A 96 -23.41 7.55 19.62
C GLU A 96 -22.84 6.84 20.84
N LYS A 97 -23.61 6.78 21.94
CA LYS A 97 -23.19 6.13 23.18
C LYS A 97 -22.81 4.69 22.93
N GLY A 98 -21.65 4.28 23.45
CA GLY A 98 -21.11 2.93 23.26
C GLY A 98 -20.20 2.79 22.03
N ASP A 99 -19.99 3.87 21.23
CA ASP A 99 -19.07 3.90 20.10
C ASP A 99 -17.63 4.15 20.60
N TYR A 100 -16.74 3.19 20.40
CA TYR A 100 -15.31 3.31 20.70
C TYR A 100 -14.52 3.22 19.41
N ARG A 101 -13.55 4.12 19.24
CA ARG A 101 -12.77 4.19 18.01
C ARG A 101 -11.26 4.28 18.23
N ALA A 102 -10.55 3.73 17.24
CA ALA A 102 -9.11 3.94 17.08
C ALA A 102 -8.85 4.39 15.64
N PHE A 103 -8.43 5.66 15.46
CA PHE A 103 -8.24 6.25 14.14
C PHE A 103 -6.89 5.87 13.54
N PHE A 104 -6.89 5.55 12.24
CA PHE A 104 -5.69 5.24 11.47
C PHE A 104 -5.94 5.47 9.97
N ILE A 105 -4.89 5.36 9.17
CA ILE A 105 -4.99 5.39 7.71
C ILE A 105 -4.58 4.00 7.20
N PRO A 106 -5.50 3.19 6.67
CA PRO A 106 -5.14 1.97 5.97
C PRO A 106 -4.42 2.34 4.68
N THR A 107 -3.24 1.78 4.43
CA THR A 107 -2.42 2.13 3.25
C THR A 107 -2.40 1.04 2.19
N THR A 108 -2.96 -0.12 2.49
CA THR A 108 -2.99 -1.29 1.60
C THR A 108 -4.43 -1.74 1.40
N PRO A 109 -4.92 -1.94 0.18
CA PRO A 109 -6.21 -2.59 -0.07
C PRO A 109 -6.21 -4.04 0.42
N GLY A 110 -7.40 -4.57 0.74
CA GLY A 110 -7.63 -5.95 1.14
C GLY A 110 -8.06 -6.12 2.59
N ALA A 111 -7.90 -7.35 3.10
CA ALA A 111 -8.38 -7.74 4.40
C ALA A 111 -7.53 -7.19 5.56
N TYR A 112 -8.22 -6.75 6.61
CA TYR A 112 -7.63 -6.31 7.87
C TYR A 112 -8.15 -7.14 9.03
N THR A 113 -7.29 -7.46 9.99
CA THR A 113 -7.65 -8.14 11.23
C THR A 113 -7.54 -7.18 12.42
N PHE A 114 -8.60 -7.11 13.21
CA PHE A 114 -8.70 -6.33 14.44
C PHE A 114 -8.68 -7.27 15.64
N LYS A 115 -7.57 -7.29 16.38
CA LYS A 115 -7.45 -8.03 17.63
C LYS A 115 -7.77 -7.10 18.80
N LEU A 116 -8.97 -7.27 19.39
CA LEU A 116 -9.43 -6.50 20.54
C LEU A 116 -8.92 -7.14 21.82
N THR A 117 -8.37 -6.33 22.70
CA THR A 117 -7.88 -6.76 24.03
C THR A 117 -8.27 -5.76 25.10
N GLY A 118 -8.34 -6.22 26.34
CA GLY A 118 -8.68 -5.37 27.49
C GLY A 118 -9.58 -6.07 28.49
N SER A 119 -10.47 -5.31 29.13
CA SER A 119 -11.45 -5.83 30.07
C SER A 119 -12.82 -5.21 29.84
N LEU A 120 -13.85 -6.03 29.84
CA LEU A 120 -15.24 -5.62 29.68
C LEU A 120 -16.08 -6.19 30.82
N GLY A 121 -16.62 -5.31 31.67
CA GLY A 121 -17.37 -5.74 32.85
C GLY A 121 -16.58 -6.64 33.82
N GLY A 122 -15.27 -6.39 33.94
CA GLY A 122 -14.37 -7.19 34.79
C GLY A 122 -13.88 -8.50 34.19
N LYS A 123 -14.30 -8.84 32.97
CA LYS A 123 -13.83 -10.04 32.24
C LYS A 123 -12.81 -9.66 31.18
N LYS A 124 -11.82 -10.52 30.98
CA LYS A 124 -10.82 -10.35 29.93
C LYS A 124 -11.47 -10.41 28.54
N LEU A 125 -11.22 -9.40 27.74
CA LEU A 125 -11.52 -9.37 26.31
C LEU A 125 -10.25 -9.79 25.54
N ASP A 126 -10.34 -10.76 24.65
CA ASP A 126 -9.28 -11.20 23.74
C ASP A 126 -9.95 -11.87 22.54
N GLN A 127 -10.29 -11.05 21.53
CA GLN A 127 -11.07 -11.47 20.36
C GLN A 127 -10.43 -10.92 19.10
N SER A 128 -10.55 -11.66 17.99
CA SER A 128 -10.05 -11.21 16.69
C SER A 128 -11.15 -11.26 15.65
N TYR A 129 -11.24 -10.23 14.82
CA TYR A 129 -12.21 -10.09 13.75
C TYR A 129 -11.50 -9.69 12.46
N THR A 130 -11.87 -10.33 11.35
CA THR A 130 -11.22 -10.10 10.04
C THR A 130 -12.26 -9.63 9.04
N SER A 131 -11.98 -8.53 8.35
CA SER A 131 -12.82 -7.99 7.29
C SER A 131 -13.05 -9.01 6.17
N GLY A 132 -14.19 -8.92 5.50
CA GLY A 132 -14.64 -9.91 4.51
C GLY A 132 -15.18 -11.22 5.10
N LYS A 133 -14.88 -11.52 6.40
CA LYS A 133 -15.33 -12.75 7.07
C LYS A 133 -16.27 -12.47 8.22
N ASP A 134 -15.99 -11.47 9.04
CA ASP A 134 -16.69 -11.20 10.29
C ASP A 134 -17.71 -10.06 10.16
N GLY A 135 -18.25 -9.85 8.95
CA GLY A 135 -19.39 -8.98 8.69
C GLY A 135 -19.07 -7.50 8.50
N PHE A 136 -17.83 -7.16 8.11
CA PHE A 136 -17.46 -5.83 7.67
C PHE A 136 -16.57 -5.90 6.42
N ASP A 137 -16.55 -4.84 5.62
CA ASP A 137 -15.94 -4.83 4.30
C ASP A 137 -14.40 -4.75 4.35
N GLU A 138 -13.75 -5.21 3.29
CA GLU A 138 -12.32 -5.03 3.09
C GLU A 138 -12.02 -3.59 2.65
N ILE A 139 -10.77 -3.15 2.82
CA ILE A 139 -10.31 -1.86 2.30
C ILE A 139 -10.17 -1.95 0.77
N THR A 140 -10.79 -1.02 0.08
CA THR A 140 -10.85 -0.94 -1.39
C THR A 140 -9.72 -0.06 -1.95
N ASP A 141 -9.27 -0.35 -3.17
CA ASP A 141 -8.37 0.53 -3.92
C ASP A 141 -9.10 1.83 -4.29
N PRO A 142 -8.60 3.01 -3.91
CA PRO A 142 -9.25 4.28 -4.19
C PRO A 142 -9.34 4.61 -5.68
N SER A 143 -8.52 4.01 -6.54
CA SER A 143 -8.49 4.29 -7.98
C SER A 143 -9.83 4.03 -8.68
N GLU A 144 -10.68 3.15 -8.11
CA GLU A 144 -12.01 2.84 -8.66
C GLU A 144 -13.01 4.00 -8.54
N VAL A 145 -12.78 4.92 -7.60
CA VAL A 145 -13.71 6.03 -7.30
C VAL A 145 -13.09 7.41 -7.50
N GLN A 146 -11.81 7.48 -7.83
CA GLN A 146 -11.13 8.74 -8.10
C GLN A 146 -11.59 9.36 -9.43
N TYR A 147 -11.90 10.66 -9.42
CA TYR A 147 -12.33 11.44 -10.58
C TYR A 147 -11.71 12.86 -10.52
N PRO A 148 -11.32 13.47 -11.64
CA PRO A 148 -11.42 13.02 -13.05
C PRO A 148 -10.31 12.05 -13.48
N VAL A 149 -9.23 11.93 -12.73
CA VAL A 149 -8.08 11.07 -13.02
C VAL A 149 -7.69 10.34 -11.74
N ALA A 150 -7.45 9.04 -11.85
CA ALA A 150 -6.92 8.27 -10.73
C ALA A 150 -5.45 8.60 -10.50
N ASP A 151 -5.07 8.82 -9.24
CA ASP A 151 -3.68 8.97 -8.84
C ASP A 151 -2.93 7.65 -8.99
N PRO A 152 -1.65 7.67 -9.41
CA PRO A 152 -0.88 6.44 -9.48
C PRO A 152 -0.70 5.86 -8.06
N THR A 153 -0.91 4.56 -7.95
CA THR A 153 -0.68 3.85 -6.68
C THR A 153 0.80 3.85 -6.30
N GLY A 154 1.11 3.64 -5.01
CA GLY A 154 2.49 3.51 -4.54
C GLY A 154 3.29 2.44 -5.32
N ALA A 155 2.68 1.31 -5.64
CA ALA A 155 3.28 0.25 -6.45
C ALA A 155 3.59 0.71 -7.89
N GLN A 156 2.69 1.47 -8.51
CA GLN A 156 2.92 2.03 -9.84
C GLN A 156 4.05 3.06 -9.84
N LEU A 157 4.14 3.90 -8.79
CA LEU A 157 5.25 4.86 -8.64
C LEU A 157 6.58 4.14 -8.44
N THR A 158 6.65 3.12 -7.59
CA THR A 158 7.85 2.29 -7.41
C THR A 158 8.29 1.68 -8.73
N THR A 159 7.38 1.05 -9.48
CA THR A 159 7.70 0.46 -10.79
C THR A 159 8.19 1.49 -11.81
N ARG A 160 7.71 2.74 -11.75
CA ARG A 160 8.20 3.82 -12.62
C ARG A 160 9.60 4.26 -12.21
N LEU A 161 9.84 4.42 -10.91
CA LEU A 161 11.15 4.78 -10.38
C LEU A 161 12.21 3.73 -10.70
N ASP A 162 11.90 2.44 -10.52
CA ASP A 162 12.81 1.34 -10.85
C ASP A 162 13.20 1.39 -12.34
N ARG A 163 12.22 1.55 -13.24
CA ARG A 163 12.48 1.67 -14.68
C ARG A 163 13.34 2.89 -15.05
N GLU A 164 13.11 4.04 -14.42
CA GLU A 164 13.95 5.21 -14.66
C GLU A 164 15.36 5.03 -14.11
N THR A 165 15.50 4.40 -12.95
CA THR A 165 16.81 4.06 -12.37
C THR A 165 17.60 3.11 -13.28
N ASP A 166 16.94 2.07 -13.80
CA ASP A 166 17.57 1.13 -14.75
C ASP A 166 18.00 1.84 -16.04
N ARG A 167 17.14 2.74 -16.56
CA ARG A 167 17.48 3.55 -17.76
C ARG A 167 18.68 4.45 -17.52
N ILE A 168 18.75 5.12 -16.37
CA ILE A 168 19.88 5.99 -16.01
C ILE A 168 21.16 5.16 -15.86
N ASN A 169 21.09 4.01 -15.19
CA ASN A 169 22.23 3.12 -15.02
C ASN A 169 22.74 2.57 -16.36
N ALA A 170 21.83 2.19 -17.26
CA ALA A 170 22.20 1.73 -18.60
C ALA A 170 22.85 2.85 -19.43
N ALA A 171 22.32 4.07 -19.37
CA ALA A 171 22.90 5.24 -20.05
C ALA A 171 24.31 5.57 -19.52
N LEU A 172 24.48 5.53 -18.20
CA LEU A 172 25.77 5.76 -17.55
C LEU A 172 26.80 4.68 -17.89
N ALA A 173 26.37 3.42 -18.01
CA ALA A 173 27.23 2.33 -18.44
C ALA A 173 27.71 2.52 -19.90
N ALA A 174 26.79 2.87 -20.80
CA ALA A 174 27.11 3.14 -22.18
C ALA A 174 28.07 4.35 -22.35
N GLU A 175 27.88 5.41 -21.56
CA GLU A 175 28.79 6.57 -21.58
C GLU A 175 30.18 6.20 -21.07
N ARG A 176 30.30 5.38 -20.02
CA ARG A 176 31.59 4.89 -19.53
C ARG A 176 32.30 4.06 -20.59
N GLU A 177 31.61 3.16 -21.27
CA GLU A 177 32.17 2.35 -22.35
C GLU A 177 32.67 3.23 -23.50
N ALA A 178 31.90 4.25 -23.91
CA ALA A 178 32.31 5.21 -24.93
C ALA A 178 33.54 6.03 -24.52
N VAL A 179 33.65 6.43 -23.25
CA VAL A 179 34.86 7.13 -22.73
C VAL A 179 36.06 6.20 -22.71
N ASP A 180 35.92 4.97 -22.28
CA ASP A 180 36.98 3.97 -22.26
C ASP A 180 37.51 3.68 -23.67
N ASP A 181 36.63 3.56 -24.67
CA ASP A 181 36.99 3.40 -26.07
C ASP A 181 37.74 4.63 -26.63
N GLN A 182 37.30 5.84 -26.29
CA GLN A 182 38.00 7.05 -26.66
C GLN A 182 39.41 7.12 -26.06
N VAL A 183 39.54 6.78 -24.75
CA VAL A 183 40.83 6.75 -24.08
C VAL A 183 41.75 5.68 -24.70
N ALA A 184 41.19 4.49 -25.01
CA ALA A 184 41.96 3.42 -25.66
C ALA A 184 42.43 3.85 -27.07
N SER A 185 41.57 4.50 -27.86
CA SER A 185 41.93 5.00 -29.18
C SER A 185 43.01 6.11 -29.13
N ALA A 186 42.87 7.05 -28.19
CA ALA A 186 43.83 8.11 -27.97
C ALA A 186 45.21 7.54 -27.55
N ARG A 187 45.25 6.53 -26.66
CA ARG A 187 46.46 5.84 -26.27
C ARG A 187 47.13 5.16 -27.47
N ARG A 188 46.38 4.45 -28.32
CA ARG A 188 46.93 3.83 -29.55
C ARG A 188 47.54 4.86 -30.47
N THR A 189 46.84 5.96 -30.71
CA THR A 189 47.35 7.06 -31.59
C THR A 189 48.61 7.69 -31.00
N ALA A 190 48.67 7.92 -29.68
CA ALA A 190 49.86 8.45 -29.02
C ALA A 190 51.05 7.48 -29.12
N THR A 191 50.81 6.19 -28.95
CA THR A 191 51.87 5.16 -29.06
C THR A 191 52.41 5.10 -30.48
N ILE A 192 51.58 5.13 -31.51
CA ILE A 192 51.97 5.15 -32.91
C ILE A 192 52.76 6.43 -33.20
N GLY A 193 52.28 7.59 -32.75
CA GLY A 193 53.00 8.86 -32.92
C GLY A 193 54.39 8.87 -32.30
N LEU A 194 54.52 8.29 -31.10
CA LEU A 194 55.80 8.16 -30.40
C LEU A 194 56.76 7.24 -31.13
N ALA A 195 56.30 6.09 -31.65
CA ALA A 195 57.11 5.19 -32.46
C ALA A 195 57.60 5.82 -33.77
N VAL A 196 56.70 6.52 -34.50
CA VAL A 196 57.07 7.24 -35.73
C VAL A 196 58.04 8.37 -35.43
N GLY A 197 57.84 9.13 -34.37
CA GLY A 197 58.78 10.19 -33.93
C GLY A 197 60.15 9.66 -33.57
N ALA A 198 60.23 8.53 -32.86
CA ALA A 198 61.51 7.88 -32.53
C ALA A 198 62.27 7.39 -33.79
N LEU A 199 61.53 6.76 -34.73
CA LEU A 199 62.12 6.35 -36.02
C LEU A 199 62.63 7.53 -36.83
N GLY A 200 61.88 8.62 -36.88
CA GLY A 200 62.29 9.87 -37.55
C GLY A 200 63.53 10.49 -36.95
N LEU A 201 63.65 10.48 -35.61
CA LEU A 201 64.83 10.96 -34.90
C LEU A 201 66.05 10.10 -35.20
N LEU A 202 65.93 8.77 -35.18
CA LEU A 202 67.01 7.86 -35.54
C LEU A 202 67.48 8.05 -36.98
N ALA A 203 66.55 8.22 -37.92
CA ALA A 203 66.89 8.53 -39.34
C ALA A 203 67.64 9.86 -39.48
N ALA A 204 67.20 10.91 -38.78
CA ALA A 204 67.86 12.20 -38.77
C ALA A 204 69.29 12.12 -38.20
N ILE A 205 69.48 11.38 -37.12
CA ILE A 205 70.81 11.14 -36.54
C ILE A 205 71.71 10.39 -37.55
N ALA A 206 71.20 9.33 -38.19
CA ALA A 206 71.94 8.57 -39.19
C ALA A 206 72.36 9.40 -40.36
N VAL A 207 71.51 10.25 -40.89
CA VAL A 207 71.80 11.19 -41.99
C VAL A 207 72.87 12.24 -41.57
N GLY A 208 72.74 12.76 -40.34
CA GLY A 208 73.71 13.73 -39.80
C GLY A 208 75.11 13.09 -39.65
N VAL A 209 75.22 11.88 -39.17
CA VAL A 209 76.48 11.14 -39.03
C VAL A 209 77.10 10.84 -40.40
N LEU A 210 76.28 10.44 -41.38
CA LEU A 210 76.75 10.23 -42.77
C LEU A 210 77.24 11.51 -43.43
N ALA A 211 76.57 12.64 -43.22
CA ALA A 211 76.99 13.95 -43.74
C ALA A 211 78.32 14.40 -43.12
N LEU A 212 78.50 14.17 -41.82
CA LEU A 212 79.78 14.50 -41.17
C LEU A 212 80.94 13.63 -41.66
N ARG A 213 80.72 12.31 -41.88
CA ARG A 213 81.70 11.40 -42.44
C ARG A 213 82.14 11.75 -43.90
N ARG A 214 81.30 12.41 -44.68
CA ARG A 214 81.63 12.84 -46.04
C ARG A 214 82.42 14.16 -46.11
N ARG A 215 82.53 14.82 -44.97
CA ARG A 215 83.30 16.12 -44.90
C ARG A 215 84.69 15.93 -44.28
N SER A 216 85.05 14.79 -43.77
CA SER A 216 86.35 14.36 -43.32
C SER A 216 87.03 13.51 -44.40
#